data_2041e236bec9e1c200f41ac3d662a966
#
_entry.id   2041e236bec9e1c200f41ac3d662a966
#
_cell.length_a   1.000
_cell.length_b   1.000
_cell.length_c   1.000
_cell.angle_alpha   90.00
_cell.angle_beta   90.00
_cell.angle_gamma   90.00
#
_symmetry.space_group_name_H-M   'P 1'
#
loop_
_entity.id
_entity.type
_entity.pdbx_description
1 polymer ?
#
loop_
_entity_poly.entity_id
_entity_poly.type
_entity_poly.pdbx_seq_one_letter_code
_entity_poly.pdbx_strand_id
1 'polypeptide(L)'
;MRRPPRRPGNRLIRHTAQRSTRRSRGEPTMFRRTDTAATLATAIVAAAAALVLTASTSAAAATAPGFLAGADLPPHPSSPWYAGAVTKGLPETPPFCLDGVLPTAGSWHRVFGTEFDTGAVQVSVRSASPAAAAKLAGTLERKVAACAADWLRTTPGGTASWQDYGTLPVEEGAHVYGVHVSIPESEPGVHLFGIGRDGSTVTVVQWGQMGDLSHAPVPEFKKTTTKAVHKLNP
;
A
#
# COMPACT_ATOMS: atom_id res chain seq x y z
N MET A 1 -49.71 32.97 7.50
CA MET A 1 -48.66 33.26 8.53
C MET A 1 -48.49 32.01 9.38
N ARG A 2 -47.42 31.22 9.17
CA ARG A 2 -47.03 30.07 10.04
C ARG A 2 -45.56 30.27 10.48
N ARG A 3 -45.36 30.23 11.80
CA ARG A 3 -44.03 30.45 12.46
C ARG A 3 -43.08 29.25 12.18
N PRO A 4 -41.75 29.49 12.05
CA PRO A 4 -40.75 28.42 11.94
C PRO A 4 -40.44 27.80 13.31
N PRO A 5 -40.00 26.52 13.36
CA PRO A 5 -39.61 25.85 14.61
C PRO A 5 -38.19 26.27 15.09
N ARG A 6 -38.07 26.30 16.44
CA ARG A 6 -36.86 26.67 17.19
C ARG A 6 -35.80 25.58 17.08
N ARG A 7 -34.50 26.00 16.93
CA ARG A 7 -33.31 25.16 17.02
C ARG A 7 -33.05 24.75 18.48
N PRO A 8 -32.61 23.50 18.73
CA PRO A 8 -32.11 23.12 20.05
C PRO A 8 -30.61 23.49 20.18
N GLY A 9 -30.26 23.90 21.40
CA GLY A 9 -28.97 24.49 21.74
C GLY A 9 -27.80 23.49 21.79
N ASN A 10 -26.65 24.02 21.42
CA ASN A 10 -25.32 23.40 21.48
C ASN A 10 -24.88 23.29 22.95
N ARG A 11 -24.70 22.08 23.46
CA ARG A 11 -24.15 21.81 24.79
C ARG A 11 -22.63 21.53 24.62
N LEU A 12 -21.82 22.51 24.97
CA LEU A 12 -20.36 22.39 25.11
C LEU A 12 -20.02 21.48 26.31
N ILE A 13 -19.46 20.32 26.03
CA ILE A 13 -18.83 19.45 27.03
C ILE A 13 -17.36 19.86 27.14
N ARG A 14 -17.02 20.51 28.25
CA ARG A 14 -15.61 20.78 28.66
C ARG A 14 -15.04 19.51 29.27
N HIS A 15 -14.05 18.91 28.66
CA HIS A 15 -13.21 17.89 29.28
C HIS A 15 -12.04 18.57 30.00
N THR A 16 -12.09 18.50 31.35
CA THR A 16 -11.04 18.91 32.27
C THR A 16 -9.91 17.88 32.21
N ALA A 17 -8.71 18.33 31.86
CA ALA A 17 -7.50 17.53 31.93
C ALA A 17 -7.02 17.42 33.39
N GLN A 18 -7.00 16.22 33.94
CA GLN A 18 -6.46 15.92 35.27
C GLN A 18 -4.98 15.54 35.14
N ARG A 19 -4.11 16.44 35.56
CA ARG A 19 -2.66 16.27 35.69
C ARG A 19 -2.38 15.52 37.01
N SER A 20 -1.92 14.28 36.91
CA SER A 20 -1.41 13.52 38.06
C SER A 20 0.11 13.60 38.08
N THR A 21 0.63 14.45 38.99
CA THR A 21 2.03 14.48 39.41
C THR A 21 2.23 13.53 40.58
N ARG A 22 2.94 12.42 40.35
CA ARG A 22 3.40 11.55 41.46
C ARG A 22 4.90 11.77 41.67
N ARG A 23 5.24 12.58 42.66
CA ARG A 23 6.55 12.65 43.30
C ARG A 23 6.69 11.44 44.19
N SER A 24 7.73 10.67 44.07
CA SER A 24 8.22 9.81 45.14
C SER A 24 9.66 10.20 45.50
N ARG A 25 9.76 10.76 46.67
CA ARG A 25 11.00 10.90 47.45
C ARG A 25 11.39 9.54 48.00
N GLY A 26 12.65 9.22 48.00
CA GLY A 26 13.26 8.15 48.77
C GLY A 26 14.71 8.52 49.02
N GLU A 27 14.98 8.81 50.25
CA GLU A 27 16.24 9.31 50.81
C GLU A 27 17.25 8.18 51.08
N PRO A 28 18.47 8.55 51.52
CA PRO A 28 19.69 7.76 51.35
C PRO A 28 20.01 6.96 52.62
N THR A 29 20.68 5.85 52.49
CA THR A 29 21.28 5.14 53.62
C THR A 29 22.80 5.15 53.53
N MET A 30 23.32 5.64 54.63
CA MET A 30 24.72 5.81 55.03
C MET A 30 25.53 4.50 55.14
N PHE A 31 26.81 4.66 54.87
CA PHE A 31 28.01 4.17 55.53
C PHE A 31 28.10 2.72 56.03
N ARG A 32 29.11 2.03 55.51
CA ARG A 32 30.13 1.38 56.35
C ARG A 32 31.48 1.32 55.65
N ARG A 33 32.46 2.03 56.26
CA ARG A 33 33.89 1.82 56.04
C ARG A 33 34.28 0.55 56.78
N THR A 34 35.08 -0.27 56.15
CA THR A 34 36.04 -1.17 56.83
C THR A 34 37.32 -1.12 56.07
N ASP A 35 38.32 -0.50 56.69
CA ASP A 35 39.73 -0.58 56.30
C ASP A 35 40.25 -2.00 56.60
N THR A 36 40.92 -2.64 55.70
CA THR A 36 41.97 -3.61 56.05
C THR A 36 42.97 -3.80 54.90
N ALA A 37 44.17 -3.35 55.19
CA ALA A 37 45.50 -3.83 54.82
C ALA A 37 45.86 -4.41 53.47
N ALA A 38 46.85 -3.81 52.95
CA ALA A 38 47.77 -4.13 51.83
C ALA A 38 48.15 -5.62 51.69
N THR A 39 48.17 -6.07 50.46
CA THR A 39 49.16 -7.01 49.94
C THR A 39 49.45 -6.71 48.49
N LEU A 40 50.72 -6.36 48.19
CA LEU A 40 51.28 -6.19 46.88
C LEU A 40 51.34 -7.56 46.19
N ALA A 41 50.58 -7.74 45.10
CA ALA A 41 50.78 -8.79 44.13
C ALA A 41 50.85 -8.11 42.75
N THR A 42 52.07 -8.09 42.23
CA THR A 42 52.37 -7.72 40.84
C THR A 42 51.74 -8.75 39.88
N ALA A 43 50.60 -8.39 39.27
CA ALA A 43 50.00 -9.14 38.18
C ALA A 43 50.26 -8.38 36.86
N ILE A 44 51.00 -9.02 36.00
CA ILE A 44 51.25 -8.63 34.60
C ILE A 44 49.93 -8.68 33.87
N VAL A 45 49.35 -7.53 33.54
CA VAL A 45 48.16 -7.44 32.69
C VAL A 45 48.59 -7.51 31.23
N ALA A 46 48.48 -8.69 30.63
CA ALA A 46 48.53 -8.84 29.19
C ALA A 46 47.23 -8.23 28.61
N ALA A 47 47.36 -7.04 28.01
CA ALA A 47 46.26 -6.40 27.30
C ALA A 47 46.02 -7.16 25.96
N ALA A 48 45.08 -8.10 25.96
CA ALA A 48 44.54 -8.67 24.75
C ALA A 48 43.56 -7.64 24.14
N ALA A 49 44.09 -6.86 23.16
CA ALA A 49 43.20 -6.00 22.33
C ALA A 49 42.33 -6.90 21.44
N ALA A 50 41.09 -7.16 21.87
CA ALA A 50 40.11 -7.78 21.02
C ALA A 50 39.66 -6.76 19.96
N LEU A 51 40.18 -6.88 18.74
CA LEU A 51 39.67 -6.22 17.56
C LEU A 51 38.27 -6.76 17.28
N VAL A 52 37.24 -6.06 17.75
CA VAL A 52 35.88 -6.28 17.33
C VAL A 52 35.74 -5.78 15.89
N LEU A 53 35.93 -6.67 14.92
CA LEU A 53 35.57 -6.44 13.54
C LEU A 53 34.03 -6.33 13.48
N THR A 54 33.50 -5.10 13.56
CA THR A 54 32.10 -4.81 13.21
C THR A 54 31.96 -5.02 11.71
N ALA A 55 31.55 -6.21 11.31
CA ALA A 55 31.14 -6.48 9.95
C ALA A 55 29.89 -5.60 9.70
N SER A 56 30.10 -4.45 9.08
CA SER A 56 29.01 -3.62 8.53
C SER A 56 28.38 -4.44 7.42
N THR A 57 27.32 -5.18 7.72
CA THR A 57 26.46 -5.77 6.69
C THR A 57 25.83 -4.62 5.94
N SER A 58 26.40 -4.26 4.79
CA SER A 58 25.74 -3.38 3.82
C SER A 58 24.42 -4.07 3.46
N ALA A 59 23.31 -3.55 4.00
CA ALA A 59 22.00 -3.98 3.55
C ALA A 59 21.94 -3.67 2.05
N ALA A 60 22.03 -4.72 1.22
CA ALA A 60 21.86 -4.58 -0.22
C ALA A 60 20.53 -3.85 -0.46
N ALA A 61 20.56 -2.75 -1.18
CA ALA A 61 19.34 -2.01 -1.52
C ALA A 61 18.42 -2.99 -2.24
N ALA A 62 17.20 -3.17 -1.68
CA ALA A 62 16.24 -4.10 -2.26
C ALA A 62 15.96 -3.66 -3.72
N THR A 63 16.29 -4.54 -4.67
CA THR A 63 16.00 -4.31 -6.09
C THR A 63 14.48 -4.29 -6.30
N ALA A 64 13.99 -3.46 -7.21
CA ALA A 64 12.57 -3.44 -7.57
C ALA A 64 12.13 -4.81 -8.11
N PRO A 65 10.89 -5.24 -7.88
CA PRO A 65 10.28 -6.35 -8.63
C PRO A 65 10.24 -6.02 -10.13
N GLY A 66 9.95 -7.01 -10.97
CA GLY A 66 9.71 -6.75 -12.39
C GLY A 66 8.40 -5.99 -12.62
N PHE A 67 8.37 -5.18 -13.69
CA PHE A 67 7.23 -4.36 -14.08
C PHE A 67 6.84 -4.60 -15.54
N LEU A 68 5.58 -4.34 -15.85
CA LEU A 68 5.08 -4.34 -17.23
C LEU A 68 5.83 -3.32 -18.09
N ALA A 69 5.95 -3.60 -19.36
CA ALA A 69 6.26 -2.63 -20.42
C ALA A 69 4.95 -2.10 -21.03
N GLY A 70 5.00 -1.01 -21.78
CA GLY A 70 3.82 -0.49 -22.49
C GLY A 70 3.14 -1.53 -23.39
N ALA A 71 3.94 -2.37 -24.08
CA ALA A 71 3.44 -3.44 -24.94
C ALA A 71 2.76 -4.61 -24.18
N ASP A 72 2.86 -4.67 -22.86
CA ASP A 72 2.19 -5.68 -22.03
C ASP A 72 0.77 -5.27 -21.63
N LEU A 73 0.39 -4.00 -21.86
CA LEU A 73 -0.95 -3.48 -21.57
C LEU A 73 -1.93 -3.79 -22.71
N PRO A 74 -3.25 -3.75 -22.44
CA PRO A 74 -4.24 -3.87 -23.51
C PRO A 74 -3.96 -2.88 -24.63
N PRO A 75 -3.97 -3.28 -25.90
CA PRO A 75 -3.68 -2.37 -27.00
C PRO A 75 -4.71 -1.24 -27.06
N HIS A 76 -4.25 0.00 -27.18
CA HIS A 76 -5.12 1.14 -27.45
C HIS A 76 -5.24 1.33 -28.98
N PRO A 77 -6.46 1.56 -29.52
CA PRO A 77 -6.67 1.55 -30.98
C PRO A 77 -5.95 2.69 -31.71
N SER A 78 -5.64 3.78 -31.02
CA SER A 78 -5.15 5.02 -31.67
C SER A 78 -3.88 5.60 -31.04
N SER A 79 -3.30 4.95 -30.03
CA SER A 79 -2.11 5.47 -29.35
C SER A 79 -1.21 4.35 -28.85
N PRO A 80 0.11 4.49 -28.88
CA PRO A 80 1.00 3.64 -28.09
C PRO A 80 0.84 3.93 -26.59
N TRP A 81 1.30 2.99 -25.76
CA TRP A 81 1.46 3.20 -24.32
C TRP A 81 2.83 3.82 -24.02
N TYR A 82 2.83 4.91 -23.29
CA TYR A 82 4.02 5.54 -22.73
C TYR A 82 4.22 5.08 -21.30
N ALA A 83 5.32 4.39 -21.06
CA ALA A 83 5.66 3.85 -19.73
C ALA A 83 6.62 4.80 -19.00
N GLY A 84 6.23 5.26 -17.83
CA GLY A 84 7.09 6.00 -16.92
C GLY A 84 8.23 5.15 -16.33
N ALA A 85 9.09 5.76 -15.53
CA ALA A 85 10.13 5.04 -14.79
C ALA A 85 9.53 4.17 -13.68
N VAL A 86 10.22 3.06 -13.35
CA VAL A 86 9.93 2.31 -12.12
C VAL A 86 10.46 3.13 -10.94
N THR A 87 9.56 3.51 -10.03
CA THR A 87 9.85 4.40 -8.92
C THR A 87 9.55 3.72 -7.59
N LYS A 88 10.41 3.91 -6.60
CA LYS A 88 10.21 3.39 -5.23
C LYS A 88 9.12 4.17 -4.53
N GLY A 89 8.28 3.47 -3.78
CA GLY A 89 7.13 4.04 -3.05
C GLY A 89 5.83 3.93 -3.84
N LEU A 90 4.81 4.62 -3.36
CA LEU A 90 3.50 4.72 -4.01
C LEU A 90 3.48 5.87 -5.03
N PRO A 91 2.62 5.79 -6.06
CA PRO A 91 2.40 6.92 -6.97
C PRO A 91 1.73 8.09 -6.21
N GLU A 92 1.91 9.31 -6.73
CA GLU A 92 1.27 10.51 -6.18
C GLU A 92 -0.26 10.37 -6.15
N THR A 93 -0.82 9.83 -7.23
CA THR A 93 -2.25 9.44 -7.28
C THR A 93 -2.33 7.92 -7.11
N PRO A 94 -2.81 7.43 -5.95
CA PRO A 94 -3.01 6.00 -5.73
C PRO A 94 -3.97 5.39 -6.74
N PRO A 95 -3.90 4.06 -6.98
CA PRO A 95 -4.91 3.37 -7.77
C PRO A 95 -6.30 3.62 -7.20
N PHE A 96 -7.28 3.87 -8.07
CA PHE A 96 -8.67 4.13 -7.70
C PHE A 96 -9.16 3.10 -6.67
N CYS A 97 -9.89 3.54 -5.65
CA CYS A 97 -10.36 2.72 -4.52
C CYS A 97 -9.28 2.11 -3.59
N LEU A 98 -8.01 2.28 -3.86
CA LEU A 98 -6.94 1.69 -3.06
C LEU A 98 -6.13 2.71 -2.24
N ASP A 99 -6.63 3.95 -2.16
CA ASP A 99 -6.02 4.97 -1.30
C ASP A 99 -6.01 4.52 0.17
N GLY A 100 -4.87 4.72 0.84
CA GLY A 100 -4.66 4.31 2.23
C GLY A 100 -4.59 2.80 2.49
N VAL A 101 -4.69 1.95 1.46
CA VAL A 101 -4.67 0.48 1.60
C VAL A 101 -3.30 -0.12 1.30
N LEU A 102 -2.62 0.43 0.28
CA LEU A 102 -1.29 -0.02 -0.11
C LEU A 102 -0.23 0.49 0.88
N PRO A 103 0.67 -0.37 1.36
CA PRO A 103 1.77 0.06 2.23
C PRO A 103 2.82 0.82 1.41
N THR A 104 3.39 1.89 1.97
CA THR A 104 4.51 2.62 1.33
C THR A 104 5.82 1.83 1.42
N ALA A 105 6.04 1.16 2.56
CA ALA A 105 7.23 0.35 2.77
C ALA A 105 7.22 -0.89 1.87
N GLY A 106 8.33 -1.13 1.16
CA GLY A 106 8.47 -2.27 0.25
C GLY A 106 7.71 -2.12 -1.07
N SER A 107 7.22 -0.91 -1.39
CA SER A 107 6.47 -0.64 -2.61
C SER A 107 7.32 -0.01 -3.70
N TRP A 108 6.97 -0.31 -4.94
CA TRP A 108 7.40 0.35 -6.18
C TRP A 108 6.18 0.51 -7.07
N HIS A 109 6.24 1.50 -7.95
CA HIS A 109 5.18 1.73 -8.93
C HIS A 109 5.73 2.09 -10.30
N ARG A 110 4.89 1.93 -11.30
CA ARG A 110 5.06 2.41 -12.66
C ARG A 110 3.75 2.92 -13.19
N VAL A 111 3.74 4.13 -13.73
CA VAL A 111 2.57 4.77 -14.35
C VAL A 111 2.68 4.65 -15.87
N PHE A 112 1.54 4.48 -16.52
CA PHE A 112 1.43 4.38 -17.97
C PHE A 112 0.32 5.31 -18.45
N GLY A 113 0.52 5.93 -19.58
CA GLY A 113 -0.47 6.78 -20.24
C GLY A 113 -0.50 6.55 -21.75
N THR A 114 -1.57 6.99 -22.36
CA THR A 114 -1.70 7.14 -23.82
C THR A 114 -1.75 8.61 -24.16
N GLU A 115 -1.92 8.97 -25.45
CA GLU A 115 -2.20 10.35 -25.88
C GLU A 115 -3.64 10.78 -25.57
N PHE A 116 -4.44 9.88 -25.04
CA PHE A 116 -5.84 10.07 -24.70
C PHE A 116 -6.06 9.87 -23.20
N ASP A 117 -7.31 9.77 -22.78
CA ASP A 117 -7.73 9.57 -21.38
C ASP A 117 -7.44 8.18 -20.80
N THR A 118 -6.96 7.25 -21.61
CA THR A 118 -6.66 5.89 -21.14
C THR A 118 -5.32 5.84 -20.43
N GLY A 119 -5.36 5.38 -19.18
CA GLY A 119 -4.20 5.27 -18.30
C GLY A 119 -4.13 3.93 -17.57
N ALA A 120 -2.96 3.63 -17.03
CA ALA A 120 -2.76 2.48 -16.15
C ALA A 120 -1.68 2.76 -15.10
N VAL A 121 -1.74 2.05 -14.00
CA VAL A 121 -0.70 2.05 -12.97
C VAL A 121 -0.49 0.63 -12.46
N GLN A 122 0.76 0.25 -12.32
CA GLN A 122 1.16 -0.97 -11.60
C GLN A 122 1.82 -0.57 -10.30
N VAL A 123 1.36 -1.15 -9.20
CA VAL A 123 2.02 -1.07 -7.88
C VAL A 123 2.39 -2.49 -7.46
N SER A 124 3.66 -2.69 -7.10
CA SER A 124 4.14 -3.98 -6.59
C SER A 124 4.72 -3.78 -5.19
N VAL A 125 4.41 -4.70 -4.28
CA VAL A 125 4.76 -4.63 -2.86
C VAL A 125 5.50 -5.90 -2.45
N ARG A 126 6.73 -5.77 -1.98
CA ARG A 126 7.42 -6.86 -1.28
C ARG A 126 6.99 -6.90 0.17
N SER A 127 6.30 -7.95 0.53
CA SER A 127 5.87 -8.24 1.91
C SER A 127 6.97 -8.98 2.67
N ALA A 128 6.88 -9.00 4.00
CA ALA A 128 7.86 -9.69 4.86
C ALA A 128 7.83 -11.23 4.71
N SER A 129 6.75 -11.80 4.17
CA SER A 129 6.60 -13.24 3.97
C SER A 129 5.49 -13.54 2.96
N PRO A 130 5.44 -14.76 2.40
CA PRO A 130 4.32 -15.20 1.56
C PRO A 130 2.96 -15.10 2.25
N ALA A 131 2.89 -15.37 3.56
CA ALA A 131 1.66 -15.23 4.34
C ALA A 131 1.21 -13.77 4.44
N ALA A 132 2.15 -12.82 4.63
CA ALA A 132 1.86 -11.39 4.61
C ALA A 132 1.41 -10.92 3.22
N ALA A 133 2.02 -11.44 2.15
CA ALA A 133 1.61 -11.19 0.77
C ALA A 133 0.17 -11.68 0.51
N ALA A 134 -0.16 -12.91 0.90
CA ALA A 134 -1.50 -13.45 0.78
C ALA A 134 -2.55 -12.61 1.52
N LYS A 135 -2.23 -12.15 2.74
CA LYS A 135 -3.10 -11.26 3.52
C LYS A 135 -3.31 -9.93 2.81
N LEU A 136 -2.24 -9.33 2.25
CA LEU A 136 -2.32 -8.07 1.51
C LEU A 136 -3.18 -8.24 0.26
N ALA A 137 -2.93 -9.27 -0.57
CA ALA A 137 -3.71 -9.55 -1.78
C ALA A 137 -5.20 -9.67 -1.45
N GLY A 138 -5.58 -10.51 -0.47
CA GLY A 138 -6.98 -10.63 -0.05
C GLY A 138 -7.58 -9.34 0.52
N THR A 139 -6.77 -8.44 1.09
CA THR A 139 -7.26 -7.13 1.53
C THR A 139 -7.54 -6.22 0.34
N LEU A 140 -6.66 -6.19 -0.66
CA LEU A 140 -6.85 -5.44 -1.90
C LEU A 140 -8.09 -5.92 -2.67
N GLU A 141 -8.26 -7.23 -2.80
CA GLU A 141 -9.43 -7.83 -3.46
C GLU A 141 -10.74 -7.42 -2.80
N ARG A 142 -10.83 -7.56 -1.46
CA ARG A 142 -12.03 -7.11 -0.72
C ARG A 142 -12.30 -5.62 -0.88
N LYS A 143 -11.25 -4.80 -0.94
CA LYS A 143 -11.39 -3.35 -1.11
C LYS A 143 -11.91 -3.00 -2.50
N VAL A 144 -11.41 -3.67 -3.54
CA VAL A 144 -11.91 -3.49 -4.91
C VAL A 144 -13.36 -4.00 -5.03
N ALA A 145 -13.68 -5.15 -4.45
CA ALA A 145 -15.05 -5.66 -4.46
C ALA A 145 -16.05 -4.73 -3.74
N ALA A 146 -15.60 -3.99 -2.72
CA ALA A 146 -16.44 -3.01 -2.02
C ALA A 146 -16.45 -1.62 -2.69
N CYS A 147 -15.60 -1.38 -3.68
CA CYS A 147 -15.31 -0.07 -4.26
C CYS A 147 -16.56 0.68 -4.74
N ALA A 148 -17.42 0.05 -5.53
CA ALA A 148 -18.64 0.67 -6.05
C ALA A 148 -19.58 1.11 -4.93
N ALA A 149 -19.77 0.26 -3.91
CA ALA A 149 -20.62 0.57 -2.75
C ALA A 149 -19.99 1.68 -1.88
N ASP A 150 -18.66 1.65 -1.68
CA ASP A 150 -17.94 2.67 -0.92
C ASP A 150 -18.05 4.04 -1.62
N TRP A 151 -17.86 4.06 -2.93
CA TRP A 151 -17.92 5.27 -3.74
C TRP A 151 -19.33 5.91 -3.72
N LEU A 152 -20.38 5.10 -3.85
CA LEU A 152 -21.77 5.58 -3.78
C LEU A 152 -22.12 6.24 -2.43
N ARG A 153 -21.52 5.80 -1.33
CA ARG A 153 -21.73 6.42 0.00
C ARG A 153 -21.19 7.84 0.09
N THR A 154 -20.20 8.17 -0.71
CA THR A 154 -19.53 9.49 -0.70
C THR A 154 -19.91 10.36 -1.89
N THR A 155 -20.69 9.84 -2.85
CA THR A 155 -21.02 10.52 -4.12
C THR A 155 -22.55 10.56 -4.33
N PRO A 156 -23.26 11.51 -3.68
CA PRO A 156 -24.69 11.66 -3.87
C PRO A 156 -25.06 11.90 -5.35
N GLY A 157 -26.06 11.20 -5.85
CA GLY A 157 -26.51 11.28 -7.24
C GLY A 157 -25.69 10.46 -8.23
N GLY A 158 -24.59 9.85 -7.77
CA GLY A 158 -23.78 8.96 -8.59
C GLY A 158 -24.43 7.59 -8.81
N THR A 159 -23.98 6.88 -9.84
CA THR A 159 -24.25 5.47 -10.09
C THR A 159 -22.93 4.72 -10.16
N ALA A 160 -22.89 3.49 -9.65
CA ALA A 160 -21.72 2.63 -9.72
C ALA A 160 -22.11 1.17 -9.83
N SER A 161 -21.27 0.39 -10.48
CA SER A 161 -21.39 -1.06 -10.57
C SER A 161 -20.01 -1.70 -10.51
N TRP A 162 -19.97 -2.99 -10.18
CA TRP A 162 -18.74 -3.77 -10.23
C TRP A 162 -19.01 -5.15 -10.82
N GLN A 163 -17.98 -5.76 -11.35
CA GLN A 163 -18.01 -7.08 -11.94
C GLN A 163 -16.79 -7.89 -11.49
N ASP A 164 -17.02 -9.11 -11.06
CA ASP A 164 -16.00 -10.12 -10.85
C ASP A 164 -15.76 -10.85 -12.17
N TYR A 165 -14.54 -10.75 -12.71
CA TYR A 165 -14.13 -11.44 -13.94
C TYR A 165 -13.37 -12.74 -13.68
N GLY A 166 -13.25 -13.14 -12.40
CA GLY A 166 -12.72 -14.41 -11.95
C GLY A 166 -11.21 -14.44 -11.75
N THR A 167 -10.77 -15.60 -11.30
CA THR A 167 -9.37 -15.91 -11.01
C THR A 167 -8.58 -16.30 -12.24
N LEU A 168 -7.26 -16.11 -12.19
CA LEU A 168 -6.30 -16.52 -13.21
C LEU A 168 -5.32 -17.53 -12.58
N PRO A 169 -5.07 -18.67 -13.24
CA PRO A 169 -4.12 -19.69 -12.76
C PRO A 169 -2.69 -19.28 -13.12
N VAL A 170 -2.12 -18.35 -12.36
CA VAL A 170 -0.76 -17.84 -12.54
C VAL A 170 -0.09 -17.77 -11.17
N GLU A 171 1.08 -18.40 -11.03
CA GLU A 171 1.83 -18.51 -9.76
C GLU A 171 0.90 -18.92 -8.60
N GLU A 172 0.84 -18.13 -7.51
CA GLU A 172 -0.12 -18.38 -6.44
C GLU A 172 -1.51 -17.78 -6.68
N GLY A 173 -1.79 -17.38 -7.89
CA GLY A 173 -3.07 -16.87 -8.35
C GLY A 173 -3.13 -15.36 -8.54
N ALA A 174 -4.05 -14.96 -9.40
CA ALA A 174 -4.48 -13.58 -9.55
C ALA A 174 -6.00 -13.50 -9.73
N HIS A 175 -6.58 -12.32 -9.51
CA HIS A 175 -8.00 -12.06 -9.66
C HIS A 175 -8.24 -10.76 -10.43
N VAL A 176 -9.25 -10.75 -11.28
CA VAL A 176 -9.59 -9.58 -12.10
C VAL A 176 -10.99 -9.08 -11.78
N TYR A 177 -11.10 -7.77 -11.57
CA TYR A 177 -12.35 -7.06 -11.29
C TYR A 177 -12.51 -5.87 -12.22
N GLY A 178 -13.76 -5.46 -12.42
CA GLY A 178 -14.12 -4.20 -13.07
C GLY A 178 -14.99 -3.35 -12.16
N VAL A 179 -14.80 -2.04 -12.21
CA VAL A 179 -15.61 -1.05 -11.52
C VAL A 179 -15.98 0.05 -12.50
N HIS A 180 -17.25 0.42 -12.53
CA HIS A 180 -17.77 1.55 -13.27
C HIS A 180 -18.34 2.56 -12.29
N VAL A 181 -18.11 3.84 -12.55
CA VAL A 181 -18.64 4.97 -11.78
C VAL A 181 -19.12 6.05 -12.72
N SER A 182 -20.23 6.73 -12.38
CA SER A 182 -20.75 7.85 -13.14
C SER A 182 -21.45 8.82 -12.21
N ILE A 183 -21.25 10.12 -12.43
CA ILE A 183 -22.00 11.19 -11.81
C ILE A 183 -22.75 11.98 -12.89
N PRO A 184 -23.90 12.58 -12.60
CA PRO A 184 -24.58 13.47 -13.55
C PRO A 184 -23.64 14.57 -14.04
N GLU A 185 -23.74 14.91 -15.31
CA GLU A 185 -22.98 15.99 -15.96
C GLU A 185 -21.44 15.77 -16.06
N SER A 186 -20.98 14.53 -15.84
CA SER A 186 -19.59 14.12 -16.03
C SER A 186 -19.51 12.85 -16.85
N GLU A 187 -18.39 12.70 -17.58
CA GLU A 187 -18.12 11.45 -18.29
C GLU A 187 -18.00 10.27 -17.32
N PRO A 188 -18.62 9.12 -17.65
CA PRO A 188 -18.48 7.92 -16.83
C PRO A 188 -17.06 7.37 -16.90
N GLY A 189 -16.61 6.76 -15.82
CA GLY A 189 -15.30 6.10 -15.74
C GLY A 189 -15.40 4.59 -15.56
N VAL A 190 -14.57 3.85 -16.27
CA VAL A 190 -14.40 2.40 -16.09
C VAL A 190 -12.99 2.07 -15.68
N HIS A 191 -12.86 1.18 -14.70
CA HIS A 191 -11.58 0.75 -14.15
C HIS A 191 -11.53 -0.79 -14.10
N LEU A 192 -10.42 -1.35 -14.57
CA LEU A 192 -10.10 -2.77 -14.37
C LEU A 192 -8.98 -2.89 -13.33
N PHE A 193 -9.08 -3.91 -12.48
CA PHE A 193 -8.09 -4.24 -11.46
C PHE A 193 -7.64 -5.68 -11.63
N GLY A 194 -6.34 -5.88 -11.75
CA GLY A 194 -5.70 -7.19 -11.69
C GLY A 194 -4.85 -7.28 -10.42
N ILE A 195 -5.19 -8.16 -9.51
CA ILE A 195 -4.47 -8.36 -8.25
C ILE A 195 -3.90 -9.77 -8.25
N GLY A 196 -2.60 -9.91 -8.05
CA GLY A 196 -1.96 -11.21 -8.01
C GLY A 196 -0.67 -11.20 -7.21
N ARG A 197 -0.07 -12.36 -7.02
CA ARG A 197 1.16 -12.50 -6.23
C ARG A 197 2.03 -13.64 -6.75
N ASP A 198 3.32 -13.50 -6.43
CA ASP A 198 4.34 -14.54 -6.57
C ASP A 198 5.22 -14.50 -5.31
N GLY A 199 5.21 -15.57 -4.54
CA GLY A 199 5.91 -15.71 -3.27
C GLY A 199 5.50 -14.61 -2.26
N SER A 200 6.45 -13.76 -1.89
CA SER A 200 6.25 -12.65 -0.96
C SER A 200 5.91 -11.32 -1.65
N THR A 201 5.78 -11.28 -2.97
CA THR A 201 5.50 -10.07 -3.73
C THR A 201 4.07 -10.06 -4.25
N VAL A 202 3.34 -8.96 -3.99
CA VAL A 202 1.99 -8.71 -4.51
C VAL A 202 2.08 -7.63 -5.56
N THR A 203 1.31 -7.77 -6.64
CA THR A 203 1.11 -6.70 -7.61
C THR A 203 -0.37 -6.37 -7.76
N VAL A 204 -0.67 -5.10 -7.96
CA VAL A 204 -1.94 -4.62 -8.47
C VAL A 204 -1.69 -3.82 -9.74
N VAL A 205 -2.42 -4.13 -10.77
CA VAL A 205 -2.49 -3.35 -11.99
C VAL A 205 -3.88 -2.74 -12.06
N GLN A 206 -3.96 -1.42 -12.16
CA GLN A 206 -5.19 -0.73 -12.51
C GLN A 206 -5.05 -0.19 -13.92
N TRP A 207 -6.07 -0.40 -14.74
CA TRP A 207 -6.30 0.24 -16.02
C TRP A 207 -7.60 1.03 -15.95
N GLY A 208 -7.69 2.16 -16.64
CA GLY A 208 -8.91 2.97 -16.65
C GLY A 208 -9.01 3.87 -17.87
N GLN A 209 -10.26 4.16 -18.24
CA GLN A 209 -10.63 5.15 -19.28
C GLN A 209 -12.04 5.68 -19.04
N MET A 210 -12.48 6.65 -19.83
CA MET A 210 -13.89 7.01 -19.94
C MET A 210 -14.70 5.86 -20.56
N GLY A 211 -15.95 5.69 -20.11
CA GLY A 211 -16.86 4.66 -20.59
C GLY A 211 -17.44 3.79 -19.49
N ASP A 212 -18.00 2.66 -19.87
CA ASP A 212 -18.58 1.67 -18.98
C ASP A 212 -17.91 0.29 -19.11
N LEU A 213 -18.40 -0.70 -18.36
CA LEU A 213 -17.82 -2.05 -18.35
C LEU A 213 -17.86 -2.76 -19.70
N SER A 214 -18.77 -2.38 -20.62
CA SER A 214 -18.83 -2.98 -21.97
C SER A 214 -17.67 -2.52 -22.86
N HIS A 215 -17.04 -1.39 -22.55
CA HIS A 215 -15.89 -0.85 -23.25
C HIS A 215 -14.54 -1.36 -22.70
N ALA A 216 -14.57 -2.11 -21.60
CA ALA A 216 -13.35 -2.58 -20.95
C ALA A 216 -12.72 -3.77 -21.71
N PRO A 217 -11.41 -3.74 -22.02
CA PRO A 217 -10.70 -4.80 -22.76
C PRO A 217 -10.36 -5.97 -21.83
N VAL A 218 -11.38 -6.62 -21.26
CA VAL A 218 -11.22 -7.66 -20.23
C VAL A 218 -10.33 -8.83 -20.66
N PRO A 219 -10.47 -9.41 -21.87
CA PRO A 219 -9.60 -10.51 -22.30
C PRO A 219 -8.11 -10.13 -22.35
N GLU A 220 -7.80 -8.95 -22.88
CA GLU A 220 -6.43 -8.42 -22.98
C GLU A 220 -5.89 -8.06 -21.60
N PHE A 221 -6.72 -7.48 -20.74
CA PHE A 221 -6.34 -7.14 -19.39
C PHE A 221 -6.05 -8.37 -18.50
N LYS A 222 -6.75 -9.48 -18.72
CA LYS A 222 -6.39 -10.77 -18.11
C LYS A 222 -4.98 -11.22 -18.50
N LYS A 223 -4.59 -11.07 -19.77
CA LYS A 223 -3.21 -11.35 -20.24
C LYS A 223 -2.21 -10.41 -19.60
N THR A 224 -2.53 -9.10 -19.51
CA THR A 224 -1.73 -8.11 -18.80
C THR A 224 -1.51 -8.48 -17.33
N THR A 225 -2.57 -8.88 -16.63
CA THR A 225 -2.50 -9.30 -15.24
C THR A 225 -1.61 -10.53 -15.06
N THR A 226 -1.80 -11.56 -15.88
CA THR A 226 -0.93 -12.75 -15.90
C THR A 226 0.53 -12.36 -16.11
N LYS A 227 0.81 -11.48 -17.07
CA LYS A 227 2.16 -11.01 -17.37
C LYS A 227 2.77 -10.23 -16.20
N ALA A 228 1.97 -9.40 -15.52
CA ALA A 228 2.42 -8.63 -14.36
C ALA A 228 2.88 -9.55 -13.22
N VAL A 229 2.15 -10.64 -12.97
CA VAL A 229 2.52 -11.61 -11.93
C VAL A 229 3.78 -12.38 -12.30
N HIS A 230 3.90 -12.91 -13.52
CA HIS A 230 5.11 -13.61 -13.98
C HIS A 230 6.38 -12.75 -13.95
N LYS A 231 6.25 -11.44 -14.00
CA LYS A 231 7.41 -10.52 -13.94
C LYS A 231 7.89 -10.22 -12.52
N LEU A 232 7.17 -10.62 -11.47
CA LEU A 232 7.51 -10.25 -10.10
C LEU A 232 8.86 -10.80 -9.64
N ASN A 233 9.15 -12.06 -9.99
CA ASN A 233 10.40 -12.76 -9.66
C ASN A 233 10.93 -13.43 -10.95
N PRO A 234 11.52 -12.65 -11.87
CA PRO A 234 12.04 -13.15 -13.14
C PRO A 234 13.26 -14.07 -12.99
#